data_da1b6f586f8ec501b8c3c383a8ae4579
#
_entry.id   da1b6f586f8ec501b8c3c383a8ae4579
#
_cell.length_a   1.000
_cell.length_b   1.000
_cell.length_c   1.000
_cell.angle_alpha   90.00
_cell.angle_beta   90.00
_cell.angle_gamma   90.00
#
_symmetry.space_group_name_H-M   'P 1'
#
loop_
_entity.id
_entity.type
_entity.pdbx_description
1 polymer ?
#
loop_
_entity_poly.entity_id
_entity_poly.type
_entity_poly.pdbx_seq_one_letter_code
_entity_poly.pdbx_strand_id
1 'polypeptide(L)'
;MRRFLISSVAVLALCAAAPAVMAQTAAPVAASPQAQSEDARLDAFFEQAFQARIALSPQQMTSLGIKTDYDKLDDVSDAAAARSLALQEAQLAQMKAEFDPSKLSTRSKMSWRLFEYGVQQARLSNQWRDWNFQFAANGNPTTSLPVFLINNHRISSVPDAEAYVSRITEAERYMGQVATTLKARAAEGVVSPRFVFAPSIENTRGVITGAPFDNGADNPVWADFQKKVGALDADQATKDLSLIHI
;
A
#
# COMPACT_ATOMS: atom_id res chain seq x y z
N MET A 1 55.37 -21.22 38.78
CA MET A 1 56.81 -21.35 38.50
C MET A 1 57.17 -20.63 37.22
N ARG A 2 58.28 -19.93 37.29
CA ARG A 2 59.02 -19.22 36.24
C ARG A 2 58.63 -17.77 35.96
N ARG A 3 59.36 -16.97 36.65
CA ARG A 3 59.81 -15.58 36.47
C ARG A 3 60.74 -15.48 35.25
N PHE A 4 60.79 -14.33 34.60
CA PHE A 4 61.98 -13.69 34.00
C PHE A 4 61.52 -12.32 33.49
N LEU A 5 61.87 -11.28 34.05
CA LEU A 5 63.11 -10.44 34.14
C LEU A 5 63.17 -9.37 33.04
N ILE A 6 63.04 -8.21 33.48
CA ILE A 6 63.45 -6.84 33.18
C ILE A 6 64.69 -6.72 32.26
N SER A 7 64.59 -5.80 31.29
CA SER A 7 65.77 -5.05 30.81
C SER A 7 65.38 -3.65 30.41
N SER A 8 65.80 -2.71 31.21
CA SER A 8 65.78 -1.28 30.95
C SER A 8 66.84 -0.91 29.93
N VAL A 9 66.55 -0.12 28.92
CA VAL A 9 67.51 0.63 28.11
C VAL A 9 67.07 2.08 28.10
N ALA A 10 67.90 2.88 28.78
CA ALA A 10 67.86 4.34 28.74
C ALA A 10 68.49 4.81 27.44
N VAL A 11 67.81 5.66 26.67
CA VAL A 11 68.42 6.41 25.58
C VAL A 11 68.15 7.89 25.77
N LEU A 12 69.20 8.62 25.71
CA LEU A 12 69.40 10.06 25.90
C LEU A 12 68.46 10.90 25.04
N ALA A 13 67.93 11.93 25.66
CA ALA A 13 67.28 13.04 25.02
C ALA A 13 68.29 13.91 24.22
N LEU A 14 67.96 14.10 22.91
CA LEU A 14 68.58 15.15 22.11
C LEU A 14 67.45 16.14 21.74
N CYS A 15 67.43 17.32 22.36
CA CYS A 15 66.55 18.42 22.04
C CYS A 15 66.92 19.00 20.67
N ALA A 16 66.14 18.76 19.63
CA ALA A 16 66.17 19.53 18.41
C ALA A 16 64.89 20.41 18.36
N ALA A 17 65.08 21.72 18.46
CA ALA A 17 64.02 22.70 18.30
C ALA A 17 63.60 22.72 16.84
N ALA A 18 62.39 22.24 16.55
CA ALA A 18 61.74 22.40 15.27
C ALA A 18 60.87 23.68 15.31
N PRO A 19 60.81 24.49 14.23
CA PRO A 19 59.97 25.67 14.19
C PRO A 19 58.51 25.24 14.15
N ALA A 20 57.67 25.88 14.98
CA ALA A 20 56.23 25.70 14.98
C ALA A 20 55.64 26.18 13.64
N VAL A 21 55.30 25.26 12.77
CA VAL A 21 54.43 25.54 11.62
C VAL A 21 53.02 25.71 12.19
N MET A 22 52.54 26.95 12.15
CA MET A 22 51.16 27.28 12.44
C MET A 22 50.29 26.56 11.39
N ALA A 23 49.70 25.43 11.78
CA ALA A 23 48.66 24.82 10.99
C ALA A 23 47.46 25.76 11.01
N GLN A 24 47.23 26.47 9.92
CA GLN A 24 45.97 27.14 9.66
C GLN A 24 44.91 26.05 9.57
N THR A 25 44.10 25.90 10.59
CA THR A 25 42.86 25.14 10.54
C THR A 25 41.95 25.83 9.51
N ALA A 26 41.94 25.30 8.28
CA ALA A 26 40.93 25.67 7.33
C ALA A 26 39.56 25.44 7.96
N ALA A 27 38.78 26.50 8.10
CA ALA A 27 37.38 26.38 8.53
C ALA A 27 36.68 25.41 7.59
N PRO A 28 35.82 24.52 8.12
CA PRO A 28 35.04 23.62 7.27
C PRO A 28 34.23 24.50 6.29
N VAL A 29 34.56 24.38 5.01
CA VAL A 29 33.75 24.98 3.93
C VAL A 29 32.37 24.34 4.08
N ALA A 30 31.39 25.11 4.51
CA ALA A 30 30.00 24.67 4.52
C ALA A 30 29.69 24.18 3.12
N ALA A 31 29.44 22.88 2.96
CA ALA A 31 29.07 22.29 1.69
C ALA A 31 27.79 23.02 1.24
N SER A 32 27.91 23.78 0.16
CA SER A 32 26.75 24.38 -0.50
C SER A 32 25.78 23.24 -0.81
N PRO A 33 24.45 23.39 -0.60
CA PRO A 33 23.49 22.36 -0.96
C PRO A 33 23.73 22.03 -2.44
N GLN A 34 24.24 20.84 -2.75
CA GLN A 34 24.38 20.38 -4.11
C GLN A 34 22.98 20.38 -4.71
N ALA A 35 22.75 21.15 -5.77
CA ALA A 35 21.51 21.11 -6.52
C ALA A 35 21.25 19.65 -6.92
N GLN A 36 20.08 19.12 -6.54
CA GLN A 36 19.68 17.76 -6.92
C GLN A 36 19.73 17.61 -8.43
N SER A 37 20.20 16.48 -8.92
CA SER A 37 20.15 16.18 -10.34
C SER A 37 18.70 16.14 -10.83
N GLU A 38 18.46 16.42 -12.10
CA GLU A 38 17.10 16.36 -12.69
C GLU A 38 16.49 14.97 -12.52
N ASP A 39 17.29 13.91 -12.61
CA ASP A 39 16.86 12.53 -12.34
C ASP A 39 16.39 12.35 -10.89
N ALA A 40 17.14 12.85 -9.91
CA ALA A 40 16.76 12.74 -8.49
C ALA A 40 15.48 13.54 -8.17
N ARG A 41 15.29 14.70 -8.82
CA ARG A 41 14.06 15.48 -8.70
C ARG A 41 12.86 14.71 -9.28
N LEU A 42 13.05 14.07 -10.44
CA LEU A 42 12.01 13.25 -11.06
C LEU A 42 11.68 12.01 -10.24
N ASP A 43 12.66 11.33 -9.66
CA ASP A 43 12.43 10.20 -8.75
C ASP A 43 11.63 10.63 -7.51
N ALA A 44 11.93 11.79 -6.92
CA ALA A 44 11.17 12.37 -5.81
C ALA A 44 9.72 12.72 -6.22
N PHE A 45 9.52 13.26 -7.42
CA PHE A 45 8.20 13.50 -7.96
C PHE A 45 7.39 12.20 -8.10
N PHE A 46 7.98 11.13 -8.63
CA PHE A 46 7.29 9.83 -8.75
C PHE A 46 6.89 9.25 -7.40
N GLU A 47 7.76 9.39 -6.38
CA GLU A 47 7.41 8.96 -5.02
C GLU A 47 6.21 9.74 -4.48
N GLN A 48 6.20 11.07 -4.60
CA GLN A 48 5.07 11.89 -4.18
C GLN A 48 3.79 11.54 -4.95
N ALA A 49 3.90 11.36 -6.26
CA ALA A 49 2.78 10.96 -7.11
C ALA A 49 2.23 9.58 -6.73
N PHE A 50 3.11 8.65 -6.39
CA PHE A 50 2.74 7.32 -5.89
C PHE A 50 2.01 7.40 -4.55
N GLN A 51 2.57 8.12 -3.56
CA GLN A 51 1.97 8.30 -2.25
C GLN A 51 0.57 8.94 -2.34
N ALA A 52 0.41 9.97 -3.17
CA ALA A 52 -0.88 10.60 -3.39
C ALA A 52 -1.93 9.65 -4.02
N ARG A 53 -1.50 8.74 -4.90
CA ARG A 53 -2.39 7.74 -5.51
C ARG A 53 -2.79 6.63 -4.55
N ILE A 54 -1.82 6.06 -3.82
CA ILE A 54 -2.15 4.97 -2.88
C ILE A 54 -3.01 5.43 -1.72
N ALA A 55 -2.93 6.73 -1.33
CA ALA A 55 -3.80 7.33 -0.32
C ALA A 55 -5.29 7.29 -0.70
N LEU A 56 -5.62 7.08 -1.98
CA LEU A 56 -7.00 6.87 -2.44
C LEU A 56 -7.47 5.42 -2.31
N SER A 57 -6.62 4.48 -1.93
CA SER A 57 -6.92 3.05 -1.84
C SER A 57 -6.40 2.44 -0.53
N PRO A 58 -7.20 2.48 0.56
CA PRO A 58 -6.88 1.80 1.82
C PRO A 58 -6.54 0.32 1.65
N GLN A 59 -7.18 -0.37 0.72
CA GLN A 59 -6.89 -1.77 0.44
C GLN A 59 -5.51 -1.96 -0.21
N GLN A 60 -5.11 -1.08 -1.12
CA GLN A 60 -3.76 -1.12 -1.70
C GLN A 60 -2.70 -0.78 -0.65
N MET A 61 -2.92 0.23 0.20
CA MET A 61 -2.02 0.55 1.32
C MET A 61 -1.83 -0.67 2.22
N THR A 62 -2.90 -1.36 2.58
CA THR A 62 -2.85 -2.60 3.37
C THR A 62 -2.01 -3.67 2.68
N SER A 63 -2.19 -3.88 1.37
CA SER A 63 -1.43 -4.87 0.60
C SER A 63 0.07 -4.57 0.55
N LEU A 64 0.45 -3.30 0.67
CA LEU A 64 1.82 -2.82 0.79
C LEU A 64 2.35 -2.85 2.24
N GLY A 65 1.53 -3.24 3.21
CA GLY A 65 1.88 -3.25 4.63
C GLY A 65 1.78 -1.88 5.32
N ILE A 66 1.17 -0.90 4.68
CA ILE A 66 0.92 0.44 5.21
C ILE A 66 -0.41 0.42 5.96
N LYS A 67 -0.39 0.77 7.25
CA LYS A 67 -1.56 0.71 8.14
C LYS A 67 -2.33 2.04 8.25
N THR A 68 -2.14 2.97 7.34
CA THR A 68 -2.97 4.17 7.25
C THR A 68 -4.36 3.78 6.73
N ASP A 69 -5.42 4.33 7.36
CA ASP A 69 -6.81 3.98 7.03
C ASP A 69 -7.06 2.45 7.03
N TYR A 70 -6.45 1.76 8.01
CA TYR A 70 -6.44 0.30 8.09
C TYR A 70 -7.82 -0.29 8.39
N ASP A 71 -8.73 0.52 8.86
CA ASP A 71 -10.14 0.25 9.18
C ASP A 71 -11.09 0.47 7.99
N LYS A 72 -10.59 1.02 6.85
CA LYS A 72 -11.42 1.41 5.71
C LYS A 72 -11.27 0.46 4.53
N LEU A 73 -12.32 0.39 3.71
CA LEU A 73 -12.30 -0.18 2.36
C LEU A 73 -12.21 0.92 1.32
N ASP A 74 -11.85 0.55 0.09
CA ASP A 74 -11.81 1.47 -1.03
C ASP A 74 -13.19 2.09 -1.31
N ASP A 75 -13.20 3.30 -1.83
CA ASP A 75 -14.36 3.90 -2.46
C ASP A 75 -14.40 3.44 -3.93
N VAL A 76 -15.36 2.58 -4.26
CA VAL A 76 -15.50 2.00 -5.61
C VAL A 76 -16.57 2.69 -6.44
N SER A 77 -17.02 3.87 -6.02
CA SER A 77 -17.97 4.70 -6.74
C SER A 77 -17.39 5.29 -8.03
N ASP A 78 -18.28 5.71 -8.94
CA ASP A 78 -17.88 6.42 -10.17
C ASP A 78 -17.18 7.75 -9.86
N ALA A 79 -17.62 8.43 -8.78
CA ALA A 79 -16.97 9.64 -8.32
C ALA A 79 -15.53 9.41 -7.87
N ALA A 80 -15.24 8.28 -7.19
CA ALA A 80 -13.89 7.93 -6.78
C ALA A 80 -13.00 7.61 -7.99
N ALA A 81 -13.53 6.90 -8.99
CA ALA A 81 -12.79 6.66 -10.22
C ALA A 81 -12.47 7.95 -10.98
N ALA A 82 -13.41 8.87 -11.07
CA ALA A 82 -13.19 10.18 -11.68
C ALA A 82 -12.11 10.99 -10.92
N ARG A 83 -12.15 10.98 -9.57
CA ARG A 83 -11.10 11.63 -8.75
C ARG A 83 -9.73 11.00 -8.99
N SER A 84 -9.66 9.68 -9.06
CA SER A 84 -8.39 8.97 -9.30
C SER A 84 -7.81 9.31 -10.67
N LEU A 85 -8.63 9.35 -11.72
CA LEU A 85 -8.18 9.75 -13.05
C LEU A 85 -7.73 11.21 -13.07
N ALA A 86 -8.51 12.13 -12.51
CA ALA A 86 -8.18 13.54 -12.44
C ALA A 86 -6.84 13.79 -11.72
N LEU A 87 -6.57 13.07 -10.61
CA LEU A 87 -5.30 13.13 -9.93
C LEU A 87 -4.13 12.70 -10.85
N GLN A 88 -4.28 11.59 -11.54
CA GLN A 88 -3.24 11.08 -12.45
C GLN A 88 -2.98 12.03 -13.63
N GLU A 89 -4.03 12.64 -14.15
CA GLU A 89 -3.92 13.65 -15.22
C GLU A 89 -3.22 14.93 -14.76
N ALA A 90 -3.56 15.41 -13.55
CA ALA A 90 -2.89 16.55 -12.95
C ALA A 90 -1.40 16.27 -12.70
N GLN A 91 -1.06 15.07 -12.20
CA GLN A 91 0.33 14.65 -12.02
C GLN A 91 1.09 14.57 -13.34
N LEU A 92 0.47 14.08 -14.41
CA LEU A 92 1.10 14.06 -15.73
C LEU A 92 1.33 15.48 -16.26
N ALA A 93 0.38 16.38 -16.09
CA ALA A 93 0.51 17.77 -16.48
C ALA A 93 1.64 18.47 -15.71
N GLN A 94 1.70 18.24 -14.40
CA GLN A 94 2.76 18.75 -13.52
C GLN A 94 4.13 18.22 -13.97
N MET A 95 4.28 16.91 -14.18
CA MET A 95 5.53 16.31 -14.66
C MET A 95 6.01 16.98 -15.95
N LYS A 96 5.11 17.21 -16.91
CA LYS A 96 5.45 17.84 -18.19
C LYS A 96 5.83 19.31 -18.06
N ALA A 97 5.29 19.99 -17.07
CA ALA A 97 5.59 21.41 -16.81
C ALA A 97 6.92 21.61 -16.06
N GLU A 98 7.27 20.71 -15.15
CA GLU A 98 8.40 20.88 -14.24
C GLU A 98 9.71 20.29 -14.73
N PHE A 99 9.67 19.33 -15.67
CA PHE A 99 10.84 18.58 -16.11
C PHE A 99 11.05 18.67 -17.63
N ASP A 100 12.31 18.78 -18.02
CA ASP A 100 12.74 18.71 -19.42
C ASP A 100 13.31 17.32 -19.73
N PRO A 101 12.63 16.51 -20.56
CA PRO A 101 13.13 15.17 -20.89
C PRO A 101 14.51 15.14 -21.51
N SER A 102 14.96 16.23 -22.14
CA SER A 102 16.29 16.30 -22.75
C SER A 102 17.42 16.22 -21.71
N LYS A 103 17.16 16.69 -20.48
CA LYS A 103 18.11 16.72 -19.37
C LYS A 103 18.15 15.43 -18.56
N LEU A 104 17.24 14.50 -18.81
CA LEU A 104 17.14 13.23 -18.10
C LEU A 104 18.11 12.19 -18.67
N SER A 105 18.58 11.29 -17.80
CA SER A 105 19.29 10.09 -18.21
C SER A 105 18.40 9.15 -19.02
N THR A 106 18.99 8.16 -19.68
CA THR A 106 18.24 7.13 -20.43
C THR A 106 17.27 6.37 -19.53
N ARG A 107 17.65 6.06 -18.28
CA ARG A 107 16.80 5.41 -17.29
C ARG A 107 15.59 6.29 -16.95
N SER A 108 15.83 7.54 -16.60
CA SER A 108 14.77 8.48 -16.20
C SER A 108 13.84 8.83 -17.36
N LYS A 109 14.34 8.88 -18.60
CA LYS A 109 13.50 8.97 -19.80
C LYS A 109 12.57 7.78 -19.95
N MET A 110 13.01 6.57 -19.61
CA MET A 110 12.14 5.38 -19.62
C MET A 110 11.05 5.50 -18.55
N SER A 111 11.41 5.88 -17.32
CA SER A 111 10.43 6.10 -16.22
C SER A 111 9.41 7.18 -16.59
N TRP A 112 9.84 8.27 -17.22
CA TRP A 112 8.97 9.31 -17.77
C TRP A 112 7.93 8.74 -18.74
N ARG A 113 8.39 7.96 -19.74
CA ARG A 113 7.49 7.33 -20.72
C ARG A 113 6.53 6.35 -20.09
N LEU A 114 6.98 5.56 -19.11
CA LEU A 114 6.14 4.61 -18.37
C LEU A 114 5.06 5.33 -17.56
N PHE A 115 5.40 6.47 -16.94
CA PHE A 115 4.41 7.28 -16.22
C PHE A 115 3.35 7.83 -17.18
N GLU A 116 3.77 8.42 -18.31
CA GLU A 116 2.87 8.92 -19.36
C GLU A 116 1.98 7.81 -19.91
N TYR A 117 2.56 6.65 -20.24
CA TYR A 117 1.84 5.48 -20.71
C TYR A 117 0.83 5.00 -19.67
N GLY A 118 1.19 4.97 -18.38
CA GLY A 118 0.29 4.61 -17.29
C GLY A 118 -0.96 5.49 -17.24
N VAL A 119 -0.80 6.80 -17.40
CA VAL A 119 -1.93 7.73 -17.44
C VAL A 119 -2.79 7.53 -18.70
N GLN A 120 -2.17 7.23 -19.85
CA GLN A 120 -2.92 6.90 -21.07
C GLN A 120 -3.76 5.63 -20.88
N GLN A 121 -3.21 4.59 -20.22
CA GLN A 121 -3.94 3.37 -19.88
C GLN A 121 -5.08 3.64 -18.88
N ALA A 122 -4.86 4.53 -17.90
CA ALA A 122 -5.92 4.93 -16.97
C ALA A 122 -7.09 5.64 -17.69
N ARG A 123 -6.79 6.51 -18.65
CA ARG A 123 -7.83 7.15 -19.51
C ARG A 123 -8.62 6.11 -20.30
N LEU A 124 -7.90 5.20 -20.96
CA LEU A 124 -8.54 4.14 -21.75
C LEU A 124 -9.39 3.23 -20.86
N SER A 125 -8.90 2.81 -19.71
CA SER A 125 -9.65 2.00 -18.74
C SER A 125 -10.91 2.74 -18.25
N ASN A 126 -10.81 4.05 -18.00
CA ASN A 126 -11.94 4.85 -17.58
C ASN A 126 -12.97 5.02 -18.71
N GLN A 127 -12.53 5.18 -19.95
CA GLN A 127 -13.42 5.25 -21.13
C GLN A 127 -14.28 3.99 -21.29
N TRP A 128 -13.68 2.81 -20.99
CA TRP A 128 -14.36 1.52 -21.14
C TRP A 128 -14.87 0.98 -19.81
N ARG A 129 -14.89 1.80 -18.75
CA ARG A 129 -15.23 1.37 -17.40
C ARG A 129 -16.60 0.74 -17.30
N ASP A 130 -17.61 1.31 -17.97
CA ASP A 130 -18.99 0.86 -17.89
C ASP A 130 -19.25 -0.42 -18.66
N TRP A 131 -18.33 -0.81 -19.55
CA TRP A 131 -18.39 -2.04 -20.33
C TRP A 131 -17.70 -3.23 -19.65
N ASN A 132 -17.12 -3.05 -18.47
CA ASN A 132 -16.50 -4.14 -17.70
C ASN A 132 -17.53 -4.89 -16.86
N PHE A 133 -17.50 -6.21 -16.93
CA PHE A 133 -18.29 -7.07 -16.07
C PHE A 133 -17.67 -7.18 -14.69
N GLN A 134 -18.35 -6.67 -13.66
CA GLN A 134 -17.89 -6.78 -12.27
C GLN A 134 -18.06 -8.20 -11.72
N PHE A 135 -19.00 -8.96 -12.27
CA PHE A 135 -19.22 -10.36 -11.97
C PHE A 135 -18.78 -11.20 -13.16
N ALA A 136 -17.77 -12.05 -12.94
CA ALA A 136 -17.20 -12.97 -13.92
C ALA A 136 -17.16 -14.39 -13.31
N ALA A 137 -16.97 -15.38 -14.17
CA ALA A 137 -16.93 -16.79 -13.74
C ALA A 137 -15.80 -17.09 -12.74
N ASN A 138 -14.71 -16.31 -12.79
CA ASN A 138 -13.50 -16.51 -11.98
C ASN A 138 -13.31 -15.47 -10.86
N GLY A 139 -14.30 -14.63 -10.60
CA GLY A 139 -14.21 -13.65 -9.51
C GLY A 139 -15.30 -12.59 -9.54
N ASN A 140 -15.62 -12.08 -8.38
CA ASN A 140 -16.58 -11.01 -8.18
C ASN A 140 -16.30 -10.27 -6.87
N PRO A 141 -16.83 -9.06 -6.66
CA PRO A 141 -16.58 -8.25 -5.47
C PRO A 141 -16.94 -8.94 -4.16
N THR A 142 -17.97 -9.80 -4.12
CA THR A 142 -18.42 -10.46 -2.89
C THR A 142 -17.44 -11.51 -2.40
N THR A 143 -16.69 -12.15 -3.29
CA THR A 143 -15.64 -13.11 -2.94
C THR A 143 -14.26 -12.47 -2.80
N SER A 144 -13.99 -11.40 -3.53
CA SER A 144 -12.70 -10.72 -3.47
C SER A 144 -12.46 -10.02 -2.12
N LEU A 145 -13.50 -9.51 -1.48
CA LEU A 145 -13.38 -8.86 -0.17
C LEU A 145 -12.98 -9.82 0.95
N PRO A 146 -13.64 -10.98 1.14
CA PRO A 146 -13.16 -12.01 2.07
C PRO A 146 -11.71 -12.44 1.81
N VAL A 147 -11.35 -12.67 0.56
CA VAL A 147 -9.98 -13.04 0.16
C VAL A 147 -8.98 -11.96 0.52
N PHE A 148 -9.32 -10.68 0.33
CA PHE A 148 -8.49 -9.56 0.76
C PHE A 148 -8.30 -9.54 2.28
N LEU A 149 -9.36 -9.71 3.08
CA LEU A 149 -9.27 -9.74 4.54
C LEU A 149 -8.37 -10.88 5.01
N ILE A 150 -8.54 -12.08 4.47
CA ILE A 150 -7.77 -13.25 4.84
C ILE A 150 -6.28 -13.08 4.48
N ASN A 151 -5.98 -12.63 3.27
CA ASN A 151 -4.61 -12.66 2.76
C ASN A 151 -3.80 -11.39 3.07
N ASN A 152 -4.45 -10.22 3.18
CA ASN A 152 -3.75 -8.94 3.25
C ASN A 152 -3.91 -8.25 4.60
N HIS A 153 -5.05 -8.40 5.29
CA HIS A 153 -5.25 -7.77 6.60
C HIS A 153 -4.53 -8.57 7.69
N ARG A 154 -3.38 -8.06 8.13
CA ARG A 154 -2.59 -8.66 9.21
C ARG A 154 -3.08 -8.13 10.56
N ILE A 155 -3.21 -9.01 11.55
CA ILE A 155 -3.53 -8.66 12.93
C ILE A 155 -2.28 -8.92 13.78
N SER A 156 -1.65 -7.87 14.28
CA SER A 156 -0.46 -7.89 15.14
C SER A 156 -0.68 -7.12 16.44
N SER A 157 -1.84 -6.49 16.60
CA SER A 157 -2.25 -5.71 17.78
C SER A 157 -3.77 -5.70 17.89
N VAL A 158 -4.29 -5.32 19.06
CA VAL A 158 -5.74 -5.15 19.26
C VAL A 158 -6.34 -4.13 18.30
N PRO A 159 -5.76 -2.93 18.08
CA PRO A 159 -6.26 -2.01 17.05
C PRO A 159 -6.34 -2.60 15.65
N ASP A 160 -5.45 -3.54 15.27
CA ASP A 160 -5.56 -4.23 13.98
C ASP A 160 -6.79 -5.14 13.94
N ALA A 161 -7.14 -5.80 15.05
CA ALA A 161 -8.33 -6.63 15.14
C ALA A 161 -9.61 -5.77 15.06
N GLU A 162 -9.63 -4.62 15.74
CA GLU A 162 -10.72 -3.65 15.66
C GLU A 162 -10.88 -3.12 14.22
N ALA A 163 -9.77 -2.83 13.54
CA ALA A 163 -9.78 -2.41 12.13
C ALA A 163 -10.32 -3.51 11.20
N TYR A 164 -10.06 -4.79 11.50
CA TYR A 164 -10.62 -5.90 10.74
C TYR A 164 -12.15 -5.94 10.86
N VAL A 165 -12.68 -5.82 12.09
CA VAL A 165 -14.12 -5.76 12.35
C VAL A 165 -14.76 -4.55 11.67
N SER A 166 -14.12 -3.40 11.76
CA SER A 166 -14.55 -2.16 11.08
C SER A 166 -14.70 -2.37 9.57
N ARG A 167 -13.76 -3.07 8.93
CA ARG A 167 -13.83 -3.41 7.51
C ARG A 167 -14.98 -4.35 7.15
N ILE A 168 -15.36 -5.26 8.06
CA ILE A 168 -16.55 -6.10 7.86
C ILE A 168 -17.81 -5.22 7.85
N THR A 169 -17.90 -4.25 8.76
CA THR A 169 -18.99 -3.27 8.77
C THR A 169 -19.01 -2.41 7.52
N GLU A 170 -17.83 -1.93 7.07
CA GLU A 170 -17.66 -1.16 5.84
C GLU A 170 -18.05 -1.94 4.57
N ALA A 171 -18.14 -3.27 4.63
CA ALA A 171 -18.58 -4.09 3.51
C ALA A 171 -19.98 -3.73 3.02
N GLU A 172 -20.88 -3.25 3.90
CA GLU A 172 -22.21 -2.78 3.52
C GLU A 172 -22.11 -1.60 2.54
N ARG A 173 -21.35 -0.57 2.90
CA ARG A 173 -21.12 0.59 2.02
C ARG A 173 -20.49 0.18 0.70
N TYR A 174 -19.43 -0.63 0.77
CA TYR A 174 -18.70 -1.11 -0.40
C TYR A 174 -19.62 -1.87 -1.37
N MET A 175 -20.39 -2.83 -0.87
CA MET A 175 -21.32 -3.62 -1.68
C MET A 175 -22.51 -2.78 -2.17
N GLY A 176 -22.94 -1.78 -1.42
CA GLY A 176 -23.94 -0.81 -1.85
C GLY A 176 -23.50 -0.01 -3.07
N GLN A 177 -22.23 0.43 -3.11
CA GLN A 177 -21.63 1.10 -4.28
C GLN A 177 -21.53 0.15 -5.48
N VAL A 178 -21.09 -1.10 -5.27
CA VAL A 178 -21.07 -2.14 -6.31
C VAL A 178 -22.46 -2.35 -6.89
N ALA A 179 -23.47 -2.51 -6.05
CA ALA A 179 -24.85 -2.72 -6.48
C ALA A 179 -25.41 -1.51 -7.27
N THR A 180 -25.07 -0.30 -6.86
CA THR A 180 -25.45 0.93 -7.57
C THR A 180 -24.87 0.95 -8.98
N THR A 181 -23.58 0.69 -9.11
CA THR A 181 -22.89 0.63 -10.41
C THR A 181 -23.47 -0.48 -11.30
N LEU A 182 -23.73 -1.67 -10.73
CA LEU A 182 -24.32 -2.78 -11.49
C LEU A 182 -25.72 -2.44 -12.02
N LYS A 183 -26.56 -1.80 -11.21
CA LYS A 183 -27.91 -1.39 -11.64
C LYS A 183 -27.85 -0.36 -12.75
N ALA A 184 -26.96 0.63 -12.65
CA ALA A 184 -26.76 1.64 -13.69
C ALA A 184 -26.34 0.98 -15.03
N ARG A 185 -25.34 0.09 -14.99
CA ARG A 185 -24.87 -0.63 -16.19
C ARG A 185 -25.93 -1.55 -16.78
N ALA A 186 -26.69 -2.24 -15.94
CA ALA A 186 -27.78 -3.08 -16.41
C ALA A 186 -28.89 -2.28 -17.12
N ALA A 187 -29.16 -1.05 -16.67
CA ALA A 187 -30.08 -0.14 -17.35
C ALA A 187 -29.62 0.24 -18.76
N GLU A 188 -28.29 0.30 -18.97
CA GLU A 188 -27.66 0.53 -20.29
C GLU A 188 -27.47 -0.77 -21.10
N GLY A 189 -28.00 -1.92 -20.62
CA GLY A 189 -27.87 -3.21 -21.28
C GLY A 189 -26.54 -3.95 -21.07
N VAL A 190 -25.65 -3.44 -20.22
CA VAL A 190 -24.38 -4.07 -19.89
C VAL A 190 -24.58 -5.05 -18.74
N VAL A 191 -24.78 -6.33 -19.08
CA VAL A 191 -24.99 -7.41 -18.12
C VAL A 191 -24.04 -8.58 -18.41
N SER A 192 -23.59 -9.25 -17.35
CA SER A 192 -22.76 -10.45 -17.49
C SER A 192 -23.50 -11.55 -18.27
N PRO A 193 -22.78 -12.43 -18.98
CA PRO A 193 -23.38 -13.58 -19.66
C PRO A 193 -24.17 -14.46 -18.68
N ARG A 194 -25.25 -15.06 -19.16
CA ARG A 194 -26.22 -15.82 -18.34
C ARG A 194 -25.54 -16.91 -17.46
N PHE A 195 -24.52 -17.58 -17.99
CA PHE A 195 -23.83 -18.67 -17.28
C PHE A 195 -23.05 -18.20 -16.03
N VAL A 196 -22.79 -16.89 -15.91
CA VAL A 196 -22.06 -16.32 -14.75
C VAL A 196 -22.95 -16.21 -13.52
N PHE A 197 -24.28 -16.05 -13.67
CA PHE A 197 -25.16 -15.73 -12.56
C PHE A 197 -25.25 -16.86 -11.52
N ALA A 198 -25.51 -18.10 -11.94
CA ALA A 198 -25.69 -19.19 -11.01
C ALA A 198 -24.44 -19.44 -10.14
N PRO A 199 -23.23 -19.57 -10.68
CA PRO A 199 -22.01 -19.68 -9.87
C PRO A 199 -21.75 -18.45 -8.98
N SER A 200 -22.03 -17.25 -9.46
CA SER A 200 -21.84 -16.03 -8.67
C SER A 200 -22.77 -15.95 -7.48
N ILE A 201 -24.03 -16.37 -7.64
CA ILE A 201 -25.00 -16.44 -6.54
C ILE A 201 -24.58 -17.48 -5.50
N GLU A 202 -24.15 -18.65 -5.94
CA GLU A 202 -23.65 -19.72 -5.05
C GLU A 202 -22.43 -19.26 -4.26
N ASN A 203 -21.44 -18.69 -4.94
CA ASN A 203 -20.24 -18.14 -4.31
C ASN A 203 -20.57 -17.03 -3.31
N THR A 204 -21.51 -16.13 -3.65
CA THR A 204 -21.94 -15.04 -2.75
C THR A 204 -22.64 -15.59 -1.52
N ARG A 205 -23.49 -16.60 -1.66
CA ARG A 205 -24.13 -17.28 -0.53
C ARG A 205 -23.10 -17.95 0.37
N GLY A 206 -22.07 -18.57 -0.20
CA GLY A 206 -20.97 -19.17 0.56
C GLY A 206 -20.24 -18.20 1.48
N VAL A 207 -20.26 -16.91 1.19
CA VAL A 207 -19.64 -15.88 2.04
C VAL A 207 -20.39 -15.70 3.38
N ILE A 208 -21.68 -16.01 3.43
CA ILE A 208 -22.55 -15.89 4.61
C ILE A 208 -23.07 -17.25 5.09
N THR A 209 -22.32 -18.33 4.82
CA THR A 209 -22.65 -19.69 5.26
C THR A 209 -21.57 -20.18 6.26
N GLY A 210 -21.96 -21.08 7.17
CA GLY A 210 -21.11 -21.58 8.24
C GLY A 210 -21.17 -20.72 9.49
N ALA A 211 -20.52 -21.16 10.57
CA ALA A 211 -20.48 -20.38 11.81
C ALA A 211 -19.74 -19.03 11.58
N PRO A 212 -20.23 -17.91 12.12
CA PRO A 212 -21.33 -17.78 13.08
C PRO A 212 -22.74 -17.62 12.46
N PHE A 213 -22.90 -17.69 11.15
CA PHE A 213 -24.18 -17.45 10.47
C PHE A 213 -25.18 -18.62 10.63
N ASP A 214 -24.65 -19.83 10.73
CA ASP A 214 -25.42 -21.07 10.96
C ASP A 214 -24.63 -22.07 11.80
N ASN A 215 -25.18 -23.28 12.02
CA ASN A 215 -24.53 -24.34 12.80
C ASN A 215 -23.55 -25.20 11.99
N GLY A 216 -23.11 -24.74 10.83
CA GLY A 216 -22.13 -25.42 10.00
C GLY A 216 -20.68 -25.29 10.47
N ALA A 217 -19.75 -25.72 9.62
CA ALA A 217 -18.34 -25.48 9.85
C ALA A 217 -18.04 -23.95 9.85
N ASP A 218 -16.95 -23.57 10.48
CA ASP A 218 -16.55 -22.16 10.54
C ASP A 218 -16.46 -21.53 9.14
N ASN A 219 -17.08 -20.38 9.01
CA ASN A 219 -16.88 -19.54 7.82
C ASN A 219 -15.39 -19.17 7.67
N PRO A 220 -14.80 -19.17 6.47
CA PRO A 220 -13.39 -18.88 6.28
C PRO A 220 -12.91 -17.55 6.85
N VAL A 221 -13.73 -16.48 6.79
CA VAL A 221 -13.39 -15.17 7.39
C VAL A 221 -13.37 -15.27 8.91
N TRP A 222 -14.34 -15.97 9.50
CA TRP A 222 -14.42 -16.20 10.93
C TRP A 222 -13.25 -17.03 11.45
N ALA A 223 -12.95 -18.15 10.76
CA ALA A 223 -11.81 -19.01 11.11
C ALA A 223 -10.46 -18.25 11.02
N ASP A 224 -10.28 -17.42 9.99
CA ASP A 224 -9.09 -16.59 9.84
C ASP A 224 -8.96 -15.57 10.96
N PHE A 225 -10.04 -14.89 11.30
CA PHE A 225 -10.07 -13.91 12.39
C PHE A 225 -9.73 -14.55 13.73
N GLN A 226 -10.40 -15.67 14.08
CA GLN A 226 -10.11 -16.43 15.30
C GLN A 226 -8.63 -16.82 15.40
N LYS A 227 -8.07 -17.34 14.29
CA LYS A 227 -6.66 -17.70 14.21
C LYS A 227 -5.73 -16.53 14.44
N LYS A 228 -6.01 -15.38 13.80
CA LYS A 228 -5.19 -14.17 13.90
C LYS A 228 -5.25 -13.55 15.30
N VAL A 229 -6.46 -13.47 15.88
CA VAL A 229 -6.64 -12.94 17.25
C VAL A 229 -6.05 -13.90 18.29
N GLY A 230 -6.22 -15.21 18.10
CA GLY A 230 -5.61 -16.20 18.98
C GLY A 230 -4.09 -16.14 19.05
N ALA A 231 -3.44 -15.69 17.97
CA ALA A 231 -1.99 -15.52 17.87
C ALA A 231 -1.47 -14.22 18.51
N LEU A 232 -2.35 -13.29 18.93
CA LEU A 232 -1.93 -12.05 19.57
C LEU A 232 -1.26 -12.31 20.93
N ASP A 233 -0.25 -11.51 21.23
CA ASP A 233 0.31 -11.41 22.59
C ASP A 233 -0.57 -10.46 23.43
N ALA A 234 -1.72 -10.97 23.87
CA ALA A 234 -2.72 -10.26 24.67
C ALA A 234 -3.33 -11.23 25.69
N ASP A 235 -3.92 -10.69 26.77
CA ASP A 235 -4.64 -11.52 27.73
C ASP A 235 -5.92 -12.14 27.10
N GLN A 236 -6.41 -13.23 27.72
CA GLN A 236 -7.54 -13.99 27.19
C GLN A 236 -8.83 -13.15 27.14
N ALA A 237 -9.05 -12.28 28.13
CA ALA A 237 -10.24 -11.42 28.18
C ALA A 237 -10.27 -10.44 26.98
N THR A 238 -9.12 -9.86 26.64
CA THR A 238 -8.98 -9.00 25.47
C THR A 238 -9.24 -9.77 24.16
N LYS A 239 -8.75 -11.00 24.05
CA LYS A 239 -9.01 -11.86 22.88
C LYS A 239 -10.50 -12.21 22.76
N ASP A 240 -11.14 -12.57 23.86
CA ASP A 240 -12.55 -12.92 23.89
C ASP A 240 -13.43 -11.72 23.53
N LEU A 241 -13.12 -10.52 24.02
CA LEU A 241 -13.81 -9.28 23.62
C LEU A 241 -13.71 -9.02 22.12
N SER A 242 -12.52 -9.22 21.52
CA SER A 242 -12.33 -9.06 20.07
C SER A 242 -13.18 -10.06 19.27
N LEU A 243 -13.39 -11.27 19.78
CA LEU A 243 -14.19 -12.31 19.11
C LEU A 243 -15.71 -12.06 19.20
N ILE A 244 -16.19 -11.33 20.22
CA ILE A 244 -17.62 -11.02 20.39
C ILE A 244 -18.13 -10.04 19.32
N HIS A 245 -17.27 -9.21 18.75
CA HIS A 245 -17.66 -8.15 17.82
C HIS A 245 -17.86 -8.61 16.37
N ILE A 246 -17.57 -9.84 16.03
CA ILE A 246 -17.84 -10.44 14.72
C ILE A 246 -19.09 -11.33 14.74
#